data_4ebaf3b13a38dbf8f82d1a71ac44dea6
#
_entry.id   4ebaf3b13a38dbf8f82d1a71ac44dea6
#
_cell.length_a   1.000
_cell.length_b   1.000
_cell.length_c   1.000
_cell.angle_alpha   90.00
_cell.angle_beta   90.00
_cell.angle_gamma   90.00
#
_symmetry.space_group_name_H-M   'P 1'
#
loop_
_entity.id
_entity.type
_entity.pdbx_description
1 polymer ?
#
loop_
_entity_poly.entity_id
_entity_poly.type
_entity_poly.pdbx_seq_one_letter_code
_entity_poly.pdbx_strand_id
1 'polypeptide(L)'
;MNWTKFLYVAILMLLYIPMVFLGANVLFPKYLDQSTYTGPYPSCYVPYTTVTENMSAAERQAAEQRIYNMQMECQKQYDDAQVQWKEDKRLYEGMKYTAIALFNLAILVFALYFAPLEDSVILGLFLGSTVSTFASTSTYFDSRSLSGFFVLLVTFFVVIAFINKKKDTFFHWHLHVPTEKKGVAAEKPAKKET
;
A
#
# COMPACT_ATOMS: atom_id res chain seq x y z
N MET A 1 -20.88 -24.43 6.95
CA MET A 1 -19.78 -23.62 6.37
C MET A 1 -18.62 -24.57 6.11
N ASN A 2 -18.19 -24.73 4.84
CA ASN A 2 -17.08 -25.63 4.53
C ASN A 2 -15.77 -24.99 4.99
N TRP A 3 -15.27 -25.41 6.15
CA TRP A 3 -14.04 -24.90 6.77
C TRP A 3 -12.84 -24.93 5.81
N THR A 4 -12.75 -25.95 4.97
CA THR A 4 -11.71 -26.07 3.93
C THR A 4 -11.72 -24.91 2.94
N LYS A 5 -12.89 -24.46 2.46
CA LYS A 5 -12.97 -23.32 1.53
C LYS A 5 -12.53 -22.01 2.19
N PHE A 6 -12.91 -21.80 3.46
CA PHE A 6 -12.46 -20.66 4.23
C PHE A 6 -10.93 -20.65 4.42
N LEU A 7 -10.34 -21.82 4.68
CA LEU A 7 -8.89 -21.97 4.81
C LEU A 7 -8.17 -21.60 3.51
N TYR A 8 -8.67 -22.05 2.34
CA TYR A 8 -8.10 -21.67 1.04
C TYR A 8 -8.14 -20.14 0.81
N VAL A 9 -9.26 -19.50 1.10
CA VAL A 9 -9.40 -18.05 0.99
C VAL A 9 -8.39 -17.34 1.88
N ALA A 10 -8.24 -17.78 3.13
CA ALA A 10 -7.30 -17.18 4.09
C ALA A 10 -5.84 -17.37 3.66
N ILE A 11 -5.46 -18.54 3.16
CA ILE A 11 -4.10 -18.81 2.66
C ILE A 11 -3.79 -17.92 1.45
N LEU A 12 -4.70 -17.83 0.48
CA LEU A 12 -4.51 -17.00 -0.70
C LEU A 12 -4.35 -15.52 -0.32
N MET A 13 -5.18 -15.02 0.59
CA MET A 13 -5.08 -13.65 1.08
C MET A 13 -3.73 -13.39 1.78
N LEU A 14 -3.29 -14.31 2.67
CA LEU A 14 -2.04 -14.20 3.40
C LEU A 14 -0.80 -14.23 2.50
N LEU A 15 -0.84 -14.99 1.40
CA LEU A 15 0.26 -15.05 0.43
C LEU A 15 0.25 -13.85 -0.53
N TYR A 16 -0.93 -13.36 -0.89
CA TYR A 16 -1.09 -12.27 -1.83
C TYR A 16 -0.47 -10.97 -1.32
N ILE A 17 -0.76 -10.59 -0.08
CA ILE A 17 -0.31 -9.32 0.50
C ILE A 17 1.23 -9.19 0.48
N PRO A 18 2.02 -10.13 1.06
CA PRO A 18 3.48 -10.02 1.02
C PRO A 18 4.03 -10.12 -0.41
N MET A 19 3.41 -10.89 -1.31
CA MET A 19 3.81 -10.97 -2.70
C MET A 19 3.74 -9.60 -3.40
N VAL A 20 2.66 -8.84 -3.22
CA VAL A 20 2.50 -7.50 -3.79
C VAL A 20 3.55 -6.55 -3.23
N PHE A 21 3.74 -6.52 -1.91
CA PHE A 21 4.71 -5.61 -1.29
C PHE A 21 6.16 -5.97 -1.62
N LEU A 22 6.51 -7.25 -1.70
CA LEU A 22 7.83 -7.70 -2.13
C LEU A 22 8.06 -7.34 -3.61
N GLY A 23 7.09 -7.62 -4.48
CA GLY A 23 7.16 -7.24 -5.90
C GLY A 23 7.34 -5.73 -6.07
N ALA A 24 6.57 -4.93 -5.32
CA ALA A 24 6.72 -3.48 -5.34
C ALA A 24 8.10 -3.01 -4.84
N ASN A 25 8.69 -3.69 -3.84
CA ASN A 25 10.03 -3.35 -3.36
C ASN A 25 11.14 -3.76 -4.33
N VAL A 26 10.94 -4.81 -5.13
CA VAL A 26 11.88 -5.21 -6.20
C VAL A 26 11.84 -4.23 -7.36
N LEU A 27 10.64 -3.82 -7.79
CA LEU A 27 10.46 -2.87 -8.91
C LEU A 27 10.81 -1.44 -8.52
N PHE A 28 10.50 -1.06 -7.28
CA PHE A 28 10.75 0.26 -6.72
C PHE A 28 11.58 0.11 -5.44
N PRO A 29 12.92 0.06 -5.54
CA PRO A 29 13.79 -0.01 -4.36
C PRO A 29 13.52 1.17 -3.42
N LYS A 30 14.00 1.06 -2.18
CA LYS A 30 13.87 2.18 -1.23
C LYS A 30 14.52 3.43 -1.80
N TYR A 31 13.80 4.55 -1.73
CA TYR A 31 14.39 5.85 -2.01
C TYR A 31 15.59 6.04 -1.07
N LEU A 32 16.72 6.51 -1.59
CA LEU A 32 17.94 6.69 -0.82
C LEU A 32 17.63 7.43 0.48
N ASP A 33 17.95 6.78 1.60
CA ASP A 33 17.75 7.37 2.92
C ASP A 33 18.60 8.64 3.06
N GLN A 34 18.11 9.61 3.83
CA GLN A 34 18.83 10.85 4.10
C GLN A 34 20.23 10.61 4.68
N SER A 35 20.45 9.47 5.36
CA SER A 35 21.78 9.02 5.82
C SER A 35 22.71 8.62 4.68
N THR A 36 22.18 8.23 3.53
CA THR A 36 22.93 7.89 2.30
C THR A 36 23.09 9.10 1.40
N TYR A 37 22.29 10.15 1.61
CA TYR A 37 22.51 11.47 1.04
C TYR A 37 23.68 12.14 1.78
N THR A 38 24.81 11.47 1.76
CA THR A 38 26.11 12.03 2.05
C THR A 38 26.63 12.82 0.82
N GLY A 39 25.74 13.62 0.19
CA GLY A 39 26.24 14.79 -0.48
C GLY A 39 27.08 15.51 0.57
N PRO A 40 28.19 16.17 0.19
CA PRO A 40 29.00 16.85 1.16
C PRO A 40 28.06 17.80 1.93
N TYR A 41 27.65 17.39 3.14
CA TYR A 41 27.15 18.38 4.06
C TYR A 41 28.25 19.42 4.13
N PRO A 42 28.10 20.59 3.53
CA PRO A 42 29.07 21.60 3.81
C PRO A 42 29.00 21.70 5.32
N SER A 43 30.09 21.32 5.98
CA SER A 43 30.20 21.58 7.39
C SER A 43 30.04 23.10 7.48
N CYS A 44 28.83 23.55 7.82
CA CYS A 44 28.55 25.00 7.95
C CYS A 44 29.32 25.57 9.14
N TYR A 45 30.28 24.79 9.62
CA TYR A 45 31.24 25.19 10.63
C TYR A 45 32.38 25.95 9.95
N VAL A 46 32.28 27.25 9.95
CA VAL A 46 33.39 28.12 9.59
C VAL A 46 34.30 28.17 10.84
N PRO A 47 35.54 27.63 10.75
CA PRO A 47 36.43 27.68 11.91
C PRO A 47 36.71 29.13 12.30
N TYR A 48 36.57 29.43 13.58
CA TYR A 48 36.85 30.75 14.18
C TYR A 48 38.34 31.20 14.03
N THR A 49 39.19 30.41 13.41
CA THR A 49 40.62 30.62 13.26
C THR A 49 41.02 31.83 12.40
N THR A 50 40.03 32.51 11.79
CA THR A 50 40.31 33.69 10.99
C THR A 50 40.32 35.04 11.78
N VAL A 51 39.95 35.00 13.07
CA VAL A 51 40.01 36.18 13.93
C VAL A 51 41.31 36.14 14.72
N THR A 52 42.34 36.78 14.19
CA THR A 52 43.65 36.93 14.85
C THR A 52 43.61 37.98 15.94
N GLU A 53 44.35 37.77 17.06
CA GLU A 53 44.41 38.69 18.22
C GLU A 53 44.84 40.10 17.87
N ASN A 54 45.47 40.34 16.71
CA ASN A 54 46.04 41.62 16.29
C ASN A 54 45.07 42.48 15.43
N MET A 55 43.79 42.08 15.30
CA MET A 55 42.79 42.85 14.53
C MET A 55 42.24 44.00 15.37
N SER A 56 41.98 45.14 14.72
CA SER A 56 41.24 46.25 15.31
C SER A 56 39.81 45.86 15.65
N ALA A 57 39.16 46.55 16.57
CA ALA A 57 37.76 46.26 16.96
C ALA A 57 36.79 46.30 15.75
N ALA A 58 36.99 47.24 14.81
CA ALA A 58 36.15 47.34 13.61
C ALA A 58 36.36 46.13 12.65
N GLU A 59 37.60 45.67 12.49
CA GLU A 59 37.89 44.48 11.65
C GLU A 59 37.35 43.20 12.25
N ARG A 60 37.39 43.05 13.58
CA ARG A 60 36.77 41.88 14.27
C ARG A 60 35.25 41.84 14.02
N GLN A 61 34.58 42.97 14.18
CA GLN A 61 33.15 43.08 13.98
C GLN A 61 32.75 42.76 12.51
N ALA A 62 33.52 43.22 11.53
CA ALA A 62 33.32 42.90 10.13
C ALA A 62 33.59 41.40 9.82
N ALA A 63 34.58 40.79 10.46
CA ALA A 63 34.89 39.39 10.31
C ALA A 63 33.77 38.50 10.92
N GLU A 64 33.29 38.81 12.10
CA GLU A 64 32.16 38.13 12.75
C GLU A 64 30.88 38.20 11.90
N GLN A 65 30.61 39.37 11.32
CA GLN A 65 29.45 39.57 10.47
C GLN A 65 29.54 38.74 9.17
N ARG A 66 30.73 38.60 8.60
CA ARG A 66 30.98 37.74 7.45
C ARG A 66 30.77 36.25 7.78
N ILE A 67 31.30 35.81 8.93
CA ILE A 67 31.13 34.44 9.42
C ILE A 67 29.63 34.12 9.63
N TYR A 68 28.93 35.05 10.31
CA TYR A 68 27.48 34.90 10.52
C TYR A 68 26.72 34.79 9.21
N ASN A 69 27.00 35.68 8.24
CA ASN A 69 26.34 35.64 6.94
C ASN A 69 26.62 34.32 6.17
N MET A 70 27.88 33.84 6.19
CA MET A 70 28.25 32.55 5.60
C MET A 70 27.53 31.36 6.26
N GLN A 71 27.40 31.37 7.58
CA GLN A 71 26.66 30.36 8.31
C GLN A 71 25.16 30.34 7.93
N MET A 72 24.55 31.52 7.87
CA MET A 72 23.15 31.68 7.48
C MET A 72 22.89 31.24 6.03
N GLU A 73 23.78 31.56 5.12
CA GLU A 73 23.66 31.14 3.72
C GLU A 73 23.84 29.64 3.56
N CYS A 74 24.81 29.05 4.26
CA CYS A 74 25.02 27.62 4.29
C CYS A 74 23.80 26.89 4.88
N GLN A 75 23.23 27.37 5.96
CA GLN A 75 22.05 26.78 6.58
C GLN A 75 20.85 26.86 5.65
N LYS A 76 20.67 27.98 4.95
CA LYS A 76 19.61 28.12 3.96
C LYS A 76 19.76 27.12 2.81
N GLN A 77 20.97 26.97 2.27
CA GLN A 77 21.23 25.96 1.22
C GLN A 77 20.92 24.54 1.69
N TYR A 78 21.24 24.22 2.94
CA TYR A 78 20.90 22.92 3.54
C TYR A 78 19.40 22.72 3.67
N ASP A 79 18.67 23.72 4.16
CA ASP A 79 17.22 23.66 4.31
C ASP A 79 16.53 23.52 2.95
N ASP A 80 16.97 24.26 1.94
CA ASP A 80 16.46 24.18 0.56
C ASP A 80 16.71 22.78 -0.03
N ALA A 81 17.90 22.20 0.16
CA ALA A 81 18.22 20.84 -0.28
C ALA A 81 17.38 19.78 0.44
N GLN A 82 17.11 19.97 1.73
CA GLN A 82 16.23 19.08 2.48
C GLN A 82 14.79 19.12 1.97
N VAL A 83 14.28 20.30 1.65
CA VAL A 83 12.93 20.48 1.10
C VAL A 83 12.82 19.77 -0.25
N GLN A 84 13.78 19.98 -1.15
CA GLN A 84 13.81 19.31 -2.46
C GLN A 84 13.85 17.77 -2.30
N TRP A 85 14.73 17.26 -1.44
CA TRP A 85 14.79 15.82 -1.19
C TRP A 85 13.47 15.23 -0.67
N LYS A 86 12.78 15.95 0.24
CA LYS A 86 11.47 15.52 0.74
C LYS A 86 10.41 15.51 -0.35
N GLU A 87 10.44 16.48 -1.26
CA GLU A 87 9.51 16.52 -2.39
C GLU A 87 9.77 15.39 -3.39
N ASP A 88 11.02 15.15 -3.75
CA ASP A 88 11.41 14.05 -4.65
C ASP A 88 11.06 12.68 -4.05
N LYS A 89 11.32 12.49 -2.76
CA LYS A 89 10.91 11.29 -2.03
C LYS A 89 9.40 11.10 -2.07
N ARG A 90 8.63 12.16 -1.83
CA ARG A 90 7.17 12.13 -1.87
C ARG A 90 6.64 11.75 -3.25
N LEU A 91 7.22 12.29 -4.31
CA LEU A 91 6.86 11.94 -5.69
C LEU A 91 7.16 10.47 -5.99
N TYR A 92 8.33 9.99 -5.58
CA TYR A 92 8.72 8.59 -5.75
C TYR A 92 7.79 7.62 -5.01
N GLU A 93 7.48 7.91 -3.75
CA GLU A 93 6.53 7.13 -2.95
C GLU A 93 5.11 7.16 -3.55
N GLY A 94 4.71 8.30 -4.12
CA GLY A 94 3.45 8.43 -4.85
C GLY A 94 3.38 7.58 -6.11
N MET A 95 4.47 7.48 -6.88
CA MET A 95 4.55 6.58 -8.04
C MET A 95 4.49 5.11 -7.61
N LYS A 96 5.21 4.74 -6.57
CA LYS A 96 5.18 3.39 -6.00
C LYS A 96 3.78 2.99 -5.54
N TYR A 97 3.10 3.86 -4.81
CA TYR A 97 1.71 3.66 -4.40
C TYR A 97 0.79 3.47 -5.60
N THR A 98 0.90 4.33 -6.61
CA THR A 98 0.08 4.25 -7.83
C THR A 98 0.29 2.92 -8.56
N ALA A 99 1.53 2.43 -8.66
CA ALA A 99 1.85 1.14 -9.27
C ALA A 99 1.21 -0.04 -8.50
N ILE A 100 1.29 -0.04 -7.17
CA ILE A 100 0.64 -1.06 -6.31
C ILE A 100 -0.87 -1.02 -6.51
N ALA A 101 -1.47 0.17 -6.48
CA ALA A 101 -2.90 0.33 -6.63
C ALA A 101 -3.40 -0.13 -8.01
N LEU A 102 -2.68 0.19 -9.09
CA LEU A 102 -2.97 -0.28 -10.44
C LEU A 102 -2.87 -1.81 -10.55
N PHE A 103 -1.85 -2.40 -9.96
CA PHE A 103 -1.71 -3.86 -9.93
C PHE A 103 -2.89 -4.52 -9.21
N ASN A 104 -3.25 -4.03 -8.03
CA ASN A 104 -4.41 -4.53 -7.29
C ASN A 104 -5.72 -4.36 -8.06
N LEU A 105 -5.91 -3.22 -8.75
CA LEU A 105 -7.06 -2.98 -9.61
C LEU A 105 -7.11 -3.99 -10.77
N ALA A 106 -5.96 -4.25 -11.42
CA ALA A 106 -5.88 -5.24 -12.49
C ALA A 106 -6.28 -6.65 -12.00
N ILE A 107 -5.83 -7.06 -10.81
CA ILE A 107 -6.22 -8.34 -10.21
C ILE A 107 -7.72 -8.39 -9.86
N LEU A 108 -8.30 -7.29 -9.37
CA LEU A 108 -9.75 -7.19 -9.13
C LEU A 108 -10.56 -7.36 -10.42
N VAL A 109 -10.14 -6.67 -11.48
CA VAL A 109 -10.78 -6.79 -12.81
C VAL A 109 -10.63 -8.20 -13.35
N PHE A 110 -9.44 -8.80 -13.22
CA PHE A 110 -9.20 -10.19 -13.58
C PHE A 110 -10.14 -11.15 -12.85
N ALA A 111 -10.28 -11.01 -11.53
CA ALA A 111 -11.18 -11.83 -10.73
C ALA A 111 -12.67 -11.67 -11.14
N LEU A 112 -13.08 -10.50 -11.67
CA LEU A 112 -14.42 -10.26 -12.17
C LEU A 112 -14.73 -10.97 -13.49
N TYR A 113 -13.76 -11.03 -14.41
CA TYR A 113 -13.95 -11.50 -15.78
C TYR A 113 -13.59 -12.98 -15.94
N PHE A 114 -12.67 -13.53 -15.15
CA PHE A 114 -12.26 -14.93 -15.24
C PHE A 114 -13.24 -15.85 -14.49
N ALA A 115 -14.30 -16.22 -15.18
CA ALA A 115 -15.33 -17.14 -14.68
C ALA A 115 -14.89 -18.59 -14.40
N PRO A 116 -13.82 -19.16 -15.02
CA PRO A 116 -13.45 -20.57 -14.80
C PRO A 116 -12.72 -20.86 -13.48
N LEU A 117 -12.37 -19.82 -12.70
CA LEU A 117 -11.76 -20.00 -11.38
C LEU A 117 -12.80 -20.43 -10.34
N GLU A 118 -12.40 -21.29 -9.40
CA GLU A 118 -13.23 -21.65 -8.26
C GLU A 118 -13.61 -20.39 -7.44
N ASP A 119 -14.86 -20.35 -6.96
CA ASP A 119 -15.37 -19.21 -6.17
C ASP A 119 -14.49 -18.87 -4.96
N SER A 120 -13.82 -19.88 -4.36
CA SER A 120 -12.89 -19.68 -3.25
C SER A 120 -11.63 -18.91 -3.65
N VAL A 121 -11.10 -19.16 -4.87
CA VAL A 121 -9.93 -18.45 -5.41
C VAL A 121 -10.29 -17.01 -5.74
N ILE A 122 -11.43 -16.81 -6.40
CA ILE A 122 -11.94 -15.48 -6.73
C ILE A 122 -12.11 -14.64 -5.44
N LEU A 123 -12.70 -15.23 -4.40
CA LEU A 123 -12.90 -14.56 -3.12
C LEU A 123 -11.58 -14.24 -2.43
N GLY A 124 -10.61 -15.17 -2.47
CA GLY A 124 -9.27 -14.96 -1.90
C GLY A 124 -8.50 -13.82 -2.58
N LEU A 125 -8.54 -13.77 -3.92
CA LEU A 125 -7.94 -12.68 -4.70
C LEU A 125 -8.65 -11.34 -4.45
N PHE A 126 -9.98 -11.35 -4.37
CA PHE A 126 -10.77 -10.16 -4.07
C PHE A 126 -10.43 -9.58 -2.69
N LEU A 127 -10.46 -10.41 -1.65
CA LEU A 127 -10.12 -9.97 -0.30
C LEU A 127 -8.65 -9.56 -0.19
N GLY A 128 -7.74 -10.34 -0.78
CA GLY A 128 -6.30 -10.05 -0.79
C GLY A 128 -5.99 -8.71 -1.44
N SER A 129 -6.56 -8.43 -2.63
CA SER A 129 -6.36 -7.16 -3.32
C SER A 129 -6.99 -5.97 -2.59
N THR A 130 -8.17 -6.16 -1.99
CA THR A 130 -8.84 -5.10 -1.21
C THR A 130 -8.04 -4.74 0.04
N VAL A 131 -7.58 -5.75 0.81
CA VAL A 131 -6.76 -5.53 2.01
C VAL A 131 -5.39 -4.96 1.65
N SER A 132 -4.76 -5.45 0.56
CA SER A 132 -3.49 -4.91 0.06
C SER A 132 -3.63 -3.43 -0.36
N THR A 133 -4.74 -3.07 -1.01
CA THR A 133 -5.02 -1.66 -1.36
C THR A 133 -5.18 -0.81 -0.11
N PHE A 134 -5.91 -1.29 0.90
CA PHE A 134 -6.06 -0.57 2.16
C PHE A 134 -4.73 -0.41 2.89
N ALA A 135 -3.93 -1.47 2.99
CA ALA A 135 -2.62 -1.44 3.62
C ALA A 135 -1.66 -0.48 2.89
N SER A 136 -1.63 -0.50 1.55
CA SER A 136 -0.81 0.43 0.77
C SER A 136 -1.27 1.88 0.93
N THR A 137 -2.58 2.14 0.97
CA THR A 137 -3.13 3.48 1.22
C THR A 137 -2.68 4.00 2.59
N SER A 138 -2.74 3.16 3.64
CA SER A 138 -2.28 3.53 4.98
C SER A 138 -0.79 3.81 5.04
N THR A 139 0.03 3.02 4.32
CA THR A 139 1.49 3.17 4.29
C THR A 139 1.95 4.42 3.54
N TYR A 140 1.26 4.76 2.44
CA TYR A 140 1.64 5.87 1.54
C TYR A 140 0.70 7.08 1.64
N PHE A 141 -0.03 7.20 2.75
CA PHE A 141 -1.02 8.28 2.94
C PHE A 141 -0.42 9.68 2.77
N ASP A 142 0.82 9.88 3.24
CA ASP A 142 1.52 11.17 3.18
C ASP A 142 2.00 11.54 1.76
N SER A 143 2.00 10.59 0.81
CA SER A 143 2.50 10.84 -0.55
C SER A 143 1.63 11.83 -1.35
N ARG A 144 0.38 12.09 -0.91
CA ARG A 144 -0.60 12.99 -1.55
C ARG A 144 -0.72 12.78 -3.06
N SER A 145 -0.61 11.55 -3.52
CA SER A 145 -0.64 11.20 -4.93
C SER A 145 -2.05 11.39 -5.52
N LEU A 146 -2.22 12.36 -6.40
CA LEU A 146 -3.49 12.59 -7.10
C LEU A 146 -3.85 11.38 -7.99
N SER A 147 -2.88 10.81 -8.68
CA SER A 147 -3.06 9.60 -9.49
C SER A 147 -3.51 8.41 -8.64
N GLY A 148 -2.90 8.23 -7.46
CA GLY A 148 -3.31 7.20 -6.51
C GLY A 148 -4.75 7.37 -6.04
N PHE A 149 -5.20 8.60 -5.79
CA PHE A 149 -6.59 8.88 -5.43
C PHE A 149 -7.57 8.44 -6.53
N PHE A 150 -7.31 8.75 -7.80
CA PHE A 150 -8.16 8.32 -8.91
C PHE A 150 -8.21 6.80 -9.06
N VAL A 151 -7.08 6.12 -8.91
CA VAL A 151 -7.04 4.65 -8.95
C VAL A 151 -7.85 4.06 -7.79
N LEU A 152 -7.73 4.63 -6.57
CA LEU A 152 -8.54 4.20 -5.42
C LEU A 152 -10.03 4.38 -5.66
N LEU A 153 -10.44 5.51 -6.25
CA LEU A 153 -11.83 5.80 -6.58
C LEU A 153 -12.38 4.78 -7.60
N VAL A 154 -11.61 4.47 -8.66
CA VAL A 154 -11.99 3.44 -9.64
C VAL A 154 -12.08 2.06 -8.95
N THR A 155 -11.12 1.73 -8.09
CA THR A 155 -11.11 0.48 -7.32
C THR A 155 -12.38 0.35 -6.47
N PHE A 156 -12.82 1.43 -5.82
CA PHE A 156 -14.05 1.45 -5.03
C PHE A 156 -15.28 1.09 -5.87
N PHE A 157 -15.43 1.67 -7.07
CA PHE A 157 -16.55 1.32 -7.97
C PHE A 157 -16.46 -0.14 -8.47
N VAL A 158 -15.26 -0.64 -8.76
CA VAL A 158 -15.05 -2.04 -9.17
C VAL A 158 -15.44 -2.98 -8.02
N VAL A 159 -15.10 -2.66 -6.78
CA VAL A 159 -15.50 -3.44 -5.59
C VAL A 159 -17.02 -3.49 -5.45
N ILE A 160 -17.72 -2.35 -5.60
CA ILE A 160 -19.20 -2.32 -5.57
C ILE A 160 -19.79 -3.19 -6.69
N ALA A 161 -19.27 -3.06 -7.91
CA ALA A 161 -19.73 -3.87 -9.04
C ALA A 161 -19.52 -5.38 -8.79
N PHE A 162 -18.37 -5.74 -8.19
CA PHE A 162 -18.09 -7.13 -7.81
C PHE A 162 -19.09 -7.65 -6.78
N ILE A 163 -19.34 -6.93 -5.71
CA ILE A 163 -20.32 -7.30 -4.68
C ILE A 163 -21.69 -7.47 -5.28
N ASN A 164 -22.14 -6.52 -6.13
CA ASN A 164 -23.43 -6.61 -6.79
C ASN A 164 -23.57 -7.82 -7.74
N LYS A 165 -22.51 -8.12 -8.52
CA LYS A 165 -22.47 -9.25 -9.45
C LYS A 165 -22.48 -10.60 -8.73
N LYS A 166 -21.79 -10.71 -7.60
CA LYS A 166 -21.62 -11.97 -6.86
C LYS A 166 -22.55 -12.09 -5.64
N LYS A 167 -23.41 -11.13 -5.40
CA LYS A 167 -24.33 -11.08 -4.26
C LYS A 167 -25.10 -12.38 -4.09
N ASP A 168 -25.65 -12.96 -5.14
CA ASP A 168 -26.47 -14.17 -5.07
C ASP A 168 -25.61 -15.40 -4.70
N THR A 169 -24.38 -15.47 -5.16
CA THR A 169 -23.42 -16.53 -4.80
C THR A 169 -23.03 -16.49 -3.32
N PHE A 170 -22.86 -15.27 -2.76
CA PHE A 170 -22.50 -15.07 -1.35
C PHE A 170 -23.65 -15.37 -0.40
N PHE A 171 -24.89 -14.99 -0.76
CA PHE A 171 -26.05 -15.20 0.11
C PHE A 171 -26.51 -16.67 0.15
N HIS A 172 -26.35 -17.45 -0.93
CA HIS A 172 -26.67 -18.86 -0.92
C HIS A 172 -25.72 -19.72 -0.02
N TRP A 173 -24.60 -19.21 0.38
CA TRP A 173 -23.69 -19.87 1.31
C TRP A 173 -24.25 -20.00 2.72
N HIS A 174 -25.18 -19.15 3.12
CA HIS A 174 -25.79 -19.17 4.46
C HIS A 174 -27.08 -19.98 4.58
N LEU A 175 -27.70 -20.42 3.49
CA LEU A 175 -29.03 -21.03 3.50
C LEU A 175 -29.06 -22.53 3.21
N HIS A 176 -27.94 -23.23 3.06
CA HIS A 176 -27.93 -24.68 3.09
C HIS A 176 -28.03 -25.20 4.54
N VAL A 177 -29.18 -24.95 5.18
CA VAL A 177 -29.67 -25.81 6.22
C VAL A 177 -29.97 -27.17 5.55
N PRO A 178 -29.32 -28.29 5.96
CA PRO A 178 -29.66 -29.59 5.41
C PRO A 178 -31.14 -29.86 5.79
N THR A 179 -32.02 -29.75 4.84
CA THR A 179 -33.35 -30.27 4.97
C THR A 179 -33.17 -31.77 5.14
N GLU A 180 -33.26 -32.21 6.40
CA GLU A 180 -33.35 -33.60 6.80
C GLU A 180 -34.47 -34.23 5.95
N LYS A 181 -34.06 -35.06 4.98
CA LYS A 181 -35.01 -35.90 4.23
C LYS A 181 -35.70 -36.79 5.26
N LYS A 182 -36.87 -36.39 5.77
CA LYS A 182 -37.79 -37.27 6.45
C LYS A 182 -38.06 -38.44 5.53
N GLY A 183 -37.42 -39.56 5.86
CA GLY A 183 -37.65 -40.86 5.20
C GLY A 183 -39.13 -41.18 5.30
N VAL A 184 -39.80 -41.05 4.19
CA VAL A 184 -41.10 -41.71 4.00
C VAL A 184 -40.83 -43.21 3.98
N ALA A 185 -41.03 -43.82 5.15
CA ALA A 185 -41.12 -45.27 5.26
C ALA A 185 -42.23 -45.75 4.33
N ALA A 186 -41.83 -46.36 3.21
CA ALA A 186 -42.74 -47.04 2.31
C ALA A 186 -43.35 -48.24 3.07
N GLU A 187 -44.58 -48.11 3.49
CA GLU A 187 -45.43 -49.14 4.03
C GLU A 187 -45.68 -50.16 2.92
N LYS A 188 -45.13 -51.39 3.08
CA LYS A 188 -45.35 -52.53 2.18
C LYS A 188 -46.79 -52.97 2.30
N PRO A 189 -47.57 -53.07 1.19
CA PRO A 189 -48.90 -53.65 1.25
C PRO A 189 -48.80 -55.14 1.55
N ALA A 190 -49.55 -55.60 2.57
CA ALA A 190 -49.72 -56.97 2.96
C ALA A 190 -50.35 -57.80 1.82
N LYS A 191 -49.71 -58.91 1.39
CA LYS A 191 -50.16 -59.84 0.44
C LYS A 191 -51.22 -60.77 1.14
N LYS A 192 -52.49 -60.63 0.75
CA LYS A 192 -53.54 -61.62 1.13
C LYS A 192 -53.39 -62.88 0.26
N GLU A 193 -53.08 -63.96 0.91
CA GLU A 193 -53.23 -65.33 0.36
C GLU A 193 -54.68 -65.79 0.58
N THR A 194 -55.30 -66.26 -0.51
CA THR A 194 -56.39 -67.24 -0.55
C THR A 194 -56.06 -68.22 -1.62
#